data_e0143d83cd2cfd47de6541c9fca6d78c
#
_entry.id   e0143d83cd2cfd47de6541c9fca6d78c
#
_cell.length_a   1.000
_cell.length_b   1.000
_cell.length_c   1.000
_cell.angle_alpha   90.00
_cell.angle_beta   90.00
_cell.angle_gamma   90.00
#
_symmetry.space_group_name_H-M   'P 1'
#
loop_
_entity.id
_entity.type
_entity.pdbx_description
1 polymer ?
#
loop_
_entity_poly.entity_id
_entity_poly.type
_entity_poly.pdbx_seq_one_letter_code
_entity_poly.pdbx_strand_id
1 'polypeptide(L)'
;MAYDHHDRYYKKAKQQGYRSRAAYKLLELQERYRFLHSGDSVVDLGAAPGGWLQVAAKIVGHGGKIVAVDLQAIQPFQERNIVLLQGDMTGDDVREKVKQLLSGPADCVLSDLAPKLSGIRDADTARCFELNQIALSTAVELLRPGGTLLIKSFISEDLHAFTAAMKRHFLTVHRTKPEATRQGSSEFYFVGLGYSPSPVPARS
;
A
#
# COMPACT_ATOMS: atom_id res chain seq x y z
N MET A 1 -30.06 -16.86 -5.85
CA MET A 1 -29.57 -15.47 -5.78
C MET A 1 -28.17 -15.52 -5.18
N ALA A 2 -27.13 -15.19 -5.95
CA ALA A 2 -25.79 -15.12 -5.42
C ALA A 2 -25.73 -13.92 -4.46
N TYR A 3 -25.43 -14.17 -3.19
CA TYR A 3 -25.27 -13.15 -2.16
C TYR A 3 -24.03 -12.31 -2.50
N ASP A 4 -24.24 -11.05 -2.90
CA ASP A 4 -23.15 -10.16 -3.30
C ASP A 4 -22.38 -9.66 -2.07
N HIS A 5 -21.30 -10.37 -1.72
CA HIS A 5 -20.36 -9.95 -0.67
C HIS A 5 -19.78 -8.53 -0.89
N HIS A 6 -19.83 -8.05 -2.13
CA HIS A 6 -19.41 -6.71 -2.50
C HIS A 6 -20.27 -5.64 -1.83
N ASP A 7 -21.59 -5.89 -1.75
CA ASP A 7 -22.53 -4.96 -1.16
C ASP A 7 -22.35 -4.85 0.37
N ARG A 8 -21.94 -5.91 1.06
CA ARG A 8 -21.75 -5.93 2.52
C ARG A 8 -20.63 -4.97 2.98
N TYR A 9 -19.44 -5.06 2.42
CA TYR A 9 -18.33 -4.19 2.80
C TYR A 9 -18.50 -2.76 2.33
N TYR A 10 -19.16 -2.53 1.19
CA TYR A 10 -19.49 -1.19 0.72
C TYR A 10 -20.53 -0.53 1.65
N LYS A 11 -21.61 -1.21 1.98
CA LYS A 11 -22.62 -0.70 2.93
C LYS A 11 -22.00 -0.44 4.31
N LYS A 12 -21.21 -1.37 4.81
CA LYS A 12 -20.52 -1.23 6.07
C LYS A 12 -19.56 -0.03 6.08
N ALA A 13 -18.78 0.18 5.00
CA ALA A 13 -17.89 1.33 4.87
C ALA A 13 -18.66 2.65 4.96
N LYS A 14 -19.75 2.76 4.21
CA LYS A 14 -20.63 3.94 4.23
C LYS A 14 -21.23 4.21 5.62
N GLN A 15 -21.70 3.17 6.30
CA GLN A 15 -22.24 3.26 7.66
C GLN A 15 -21.20 3.70 8.69
N GLN A 16 -19.94 3.24 8.54
CA GLN A 16 -18.84 3.56 9.45
C GLN A 16 -18.06 4.81 9.04
N GLY A 17 -18.46 5.52 7.99
CA GLY A 17 -17.84 6.75 7.53
C GLY A 17 -16.49 6.55 6.81
N TYR A 18 -16.19 5.33 6.35
CA TYR A 18 -15.01 5.11 5.51
C TYR A 18 -15.27 5.55 4.07
N ARG A 19 -14.27 6.22 3.47
CA ARG A 19 -14.33 6.70 2.08
C ARG A 19 -14.35 5.56 1.05
N SER A 20 -13.84 4.39 1.41
CA SER A 20 -13.88 3.20 0.57
C SER A 20 -13.91 1.92 1.39
N ARG A 21 -14.40 0.84 0.78
CA ARG A 21 -14.37 -0.50 1.38
C ARG A 21 -12.93 -1.04 1.52
N ALA A 22 -11.95 -0.45 0.82
CA ALA A 22 -10.54 -0.82 0.94
C ALA A 22 -10.01 -0.64 2.38
N ALA A 23 -10.64 0.23 3.19
CA ALA A 23 -10.33 0.37 4.61
C ALA A 23 -10.33 -0.97 5.36
N TYR A 24 -11.27 -1.87 5.06
CA TYR A 24 -11.34 -3.18 5.72
C TYR A 24 -10.19 -4.11 5.35
N LYS A 25 -9.64 -3.98 4.15
CA LYS A 25 -8.46 -4.76 3.75
C LYS A 25 -7.25 -4.36 4.61
N LEU A 26 -7.04 -3.04 4.78
CA LEU A 26 -5.96 -2.56 5.64
C LEU A 26 -6.18 -2.94 7.10
N LEU A 27 -7.42 -2.87 7.62
CA LEU A 27 -7.74 -3.30 8.98
C LEU A 27 -7.41 -4.79 9.20
N GLU A 28 -7.81 -5.67 8.30
CA GLU A 28 -7.51 -7.11 8.39
C GLU A 28 -6.01 -7.40 8.31
N LEU A 29 -5.29 -6.69 7.41
CA LEU A 29 -3.85 -6.84 7.27
C LEU A 29 -3.13 -6.33 8.51
N GLN A 30 -3.56 -5.21 9.07
CA GLN A 30 -3.02 -4.65 10.31
C GLN A 30 -3.26 -5.58 11.52
N GLU A 31 -4.46 -6.14 11.65
CA GLU A 31 -4.77 -7.10 12.70
C GLU A 31 -3.85 -8.32 12.64
N ARG A 32 -3.59 -8.83 11.43
CA ARG A 32 -2.78 -10.03 11.18
C ARG A 32 -1.29 -9.80 11.36
N TYR A 33 -0.76 -8.68 10.86
CA TYR A 33 0.69 -8.44 10.76
C TYR A 33 1.20 -7.34 11.66
N ARG A 34 0.33 -6.48 12.21
CA ARG A 34 0.66 -5.43 13.20
C ARG A 34 1.84 -4.56 12.78
N PHE A 35 1.83 -4.06 11.56
CA PHE A 35 2.94 -3.33 10.95
C PHE A 35 2.86 -1.81 11.10
N LEU A 36 1.70 -1.25 11.46
CA LEU A 36 1.53 0.17 11.78
C LEU A 36 1.45 0.34 13.29
N HIS A 37 2.16 1.36 13.80
CA HIS A 37 2.23 1.68 15.21
C HIS A 37 1.98 3.17 15.46
N SER A 38 1.70 3.53 16.71
CA SER A 38 1.58 4.93 17.11
C SER A 38 2.90 5.66 16.90
N GLY A 39 2.85 6.83 16.27
CA GLY A 39 4.01 7.64 15.98
C GLY A 39 4.70 7.37 14.66
N ASP A 40 4.30 6.33 13.90
CA ASP A 40 4.92 5.97 12.63
C ASP A 40 4.83 7.08 11.58
N SER A 41 5.88 7.19 10.76
CA SER A 41 5.90 7.92 9.49
C SER A 41 5.52 6.99 8.35
N VAL A 42 4.42 7.29 7.66
CA VAL A 42 3.82 6.41 6.64
C VAL A 42 3.76 7.11 5.30
N VAL A 43 4.04 6.38 4.23
CA VAL A 43 3.77 6.80 2.84
C VAL A 43 2.66 5.92 2.29
N ASP A 44 1.62 6.52 1.69
CA ASP A 44 0.51 5.82 1.04
C ASP A 44 0.48 6.18 -0.45
N LEU A 45 0.81 5.20 -1.31
CA LEU A 45 0.90 5.32 -2.76
C LEU A 45 -0.40 4.80 -3.39
N GLY A 46 -1.07 5.64 -4.19
CA GLY A 46 -2.40 5.33 -4.72
C GLY A 46 -3.48 5.50 -3.67
N ALA A 47 -3.38 6.57 -2.88
CA ALA A 47 -4.15 6.78 -1.67
C ALA A 47 -5.62 7.14 -1.90
N ALA A 48 -6.02 7.60 -3.11
CA ALA A 48 -7.40 7.99 -3.38
C ALA A 48 -8.39 6.81 -3.29
N PRO A 49 -9.58 7.01 -2.75
CA PRO A 49 -10.16 8.23 -2.19
C PRO A 49 -9.82 8.48 -0.72
N GLY A 50 -8.93 7.69 -0.08
CA GLY A 50 -8.45 7.89 1.28
C GLY A 50 -8.99 6.90 2.32
N GLY A 51 -9.50 5.75 1.89
CA GLY A 51 -9.95 4.71 2.84
C GLY A 51 -8.83 4.16 3.71
N TRP A 52 -7.64 3.96 3.15
CA TRP A 52 -6.47 3.52 3.90
C TRP A 52 -5.93 4.64 4.80
N LEU A 53 -5.97 5.89 4.32
CA LEU A 53 -5.55 7.04 5.13
C LEU A 53 -6.36 7.16 6.43
N GLN A 54 -7.68 6.91 6.38
CA GLN A 54 -8.52 6.93 7.58
C GLN A 54 -8.12 5.87 8.61
N VAL A 55 -7.72 4.69 8.14
CA VAL A 55 -7.26 3.60 9.01
C VAL A 55 -5.87 3.92 9.56
N ALA A 56 -4.93 4.29 8.70
CA ALA A 56 -3.56 4.61 9.08
C ALA A 56 -3.53 5.77 10.09
N ALA A 57 -4.29 6.86 9.84
CA ALA A 57 -4.33 8.02 10.73
C ALA A 57 -4.81 7.68 12.14
N LYS A 58 -5.81 6.79 12.26
CA LYS A 58 -6.30 6.31 13.56
C LYS A 58 -5.24 5.52 14.33
N ILE A 59 -4.40 4.76 13.61
CA ILE A 59 -3.39 3.89 14.23
C ILE A 59 -2.15 4.70 14.62
N VAL A 60 -1.62 5.51 13.70
CA VAL A 60 -0.40 6.28 13.96
C VAL A 60 -0.64 7.45 14.90
N GLY A 61 -1.88 7.93 15.00
CA GLY A 61 -2.29 9.00 15.90
C GLY A 61 -1.62 10.34 15.58
N HIS A 62 -1.79 11.30 16.48
CA HIS A 62 -1.28 12.68 16.27
C HIS A 62 0.25 12.79 16.27
N GLY A 63 0.95 11.83 16.86
CA GLY A 63 2.42 11.79 16.88
C GLY A 63 3.05 11.23 15.61
N GLY A 64 2.26 10.56 14.77
CA GLY A 64 2.70 10.01 13.48
C GLY A 64 2.51 11.01 12.34
N LYS A 65 3.04 10.66 11.17
CA LYS A 65 2.91 11.45 9.95
C LYS A 65 2.54 10.56 8.77
N ILE A 66 1.66 11.03 7.90
CA ILE A 66 1.27 10.31 6.70
C ILE A 66 1.44 11.22 5.50
N VAL A 67 2.23 10.78 4.52
CA VAL A 67 2.34 11.43 3.21
C VAL A 67 1.60 10.56 2.21
N ALA A 68 0.52 11.07 1.67
CA ALA A 68 -0.36 10.38 0.74
C ALA A 68 -0.17 10.91 -0.68
N VAL A 69 0.04 10.01 -1.64
CA VAL A 69 0.26 10.39 -3.05
C VAL A 69 -0.76 9.69 -3.94
N ASP A 70 -1.38 10.45 -4.83
CA ASP A 70 -2.25 9.90 -5.89
C ASP A 70 -2.27 10.81 -7.11
N LEU A 71 -2.55 10.27 -8.27
CA LEU A 71 -2.82 11.02 -9.51
C LEU A 71 -4.09 11.85 -9.38
N GLN A 72 -5.07 11.36 -8.64
CA GLN A 72 -6.33 12.02 -8.39
C GLN A 72 -6.24 12.91 -7.15
N ALA A 73 -6.93 14.05 -7.18
CA ALA A 73 -7.06 14.89 -6.00
C ALA A 73 -7.83 14.14 -4.91
N ILE A 74 -7.27 14.11 -3.70
CA ILE A 74 -7.90 13.52 -2.52
C ILE A 74 -8.61 14.61 -1.74
N GLN A 75 -9.86 14.37 -1.35
CA GLN A 75 -10.60 15.29 -0.49
C GLN A 75 -9.84 15.49 0.84
N PRO A 76 -9.70 16.73 1.34
CA PRO A 76 -9.00 17.02 2.57
C PRO A 76 -9.50 16.19 3.77
N PHE A 77 -8.61 16.01 4.72
CA PHE A 77 -8.85 15.39 6.01
C PHE A 77 -8.84 16.45 7.12
N GLN A 78 -9.49 16.16 8.25
CA GLN A 78 -9.42 17.02 9.43
C GLN A 78 -8.12 16.79 10.21
N GLU A 79 -7.53 15.61 10.06
CA GLU A 79 -6.29 15.19 10.69
C GLU A 79 -5.11 15.96 10.11
N ARG A 80 -4.42 16.72 10.98
CA ARG A 80 -3.29 17.59 10.60
C ARG A 80 -2.00 16.85 10.27
N ASN A 81 -1.91 15.58 10.62
CA ASN A 81 -0.77 14.72 10.36
C ASN A 81 -0.82 14.02 9.01
N ILE A 82 -1.86 14.28 8.20
CA ILE A 82 -1.99 13.79 6.82
C ILE A 82 -1.60 14.90 5.86
N VAL A 83 -0.59 14.65 5.04
CA VAL A 83 -0.15 15.53 3.95
C VAL A 83 -0.55 14.91 2.64
N LEU A 84 -1.35 15.60 1.84
CA LEU A 84 -1.83 15.13 0.54
C LEU A 84 -0.97 15.73 -0.58
N LEU A 85 -0.42 14.89 -1.43
CA LEU A 85 0.35 15.26 -2.61
C LEU A 85 -0.33 14.68 -3.85
N GLN A 86 -0.79 15.56 -4.74
CA GLN A 86 -1.25 15.11 -6.04
C GLN A 86 -0.06 15.03 -7.00
N GLY A 87 0.19 13.85 -7.57
CA GLY A 87 1.31 13.64 -8.46
C GLY A 87 1.46 12.18 -8.91
N ASP A 88 2.34 11.99 -9.88
CA ASP A 88 2.69 10.68 -10.41
C ASP A 88 3.97 10.16 -9.72
N MET A 89 3.87 9.04 -9.01
CA MET A 89 5.02 8.41 -8.34
C MET A 89 6.08 7.83 -9.30
N THR A 90 5.80 7.79 -10.60
CA THR A 90 6.81 7.46 -11.61
C THR A 90 7.82 8.59 -11.82
N GLY A 91 7.46 9.83 -11.48
CA GLY A 91 8.28 11.02 -11.61
C GLY A 91 9.26 11.20 -10.43
N ASP A 92 10.50 11.56 -10.73
CA ASP A 92 11.53 11.84 -9.71
C ASP A 92 11.18 13.03 -8.83
N ASP A 93 10.53 14.05 -9.39
CA ASP A 93 10.11 15.26 -8.69
C ASP A 93 9.08 14.98 -7.58
N VAL A 94 8.17 14.04 -7.81
CA VAL A 94 7.19 13.62 -6.80
C VAL A 94 7.84 12.83 -5.69
N ARG A 95 8.76 11.90 -6.03
CA ARG A 95 9.52 11.14 -5.03
C ARG A 95 10.37 12.05 -4.14
N GLU A 96 11.02 13.05 -4.72
CA GLU A 96 11.82 14.01 -3.95
C GLU A 96 10.93 14.86 -3.02
N LYS A 97 9.76 15.31 -3.47
CA LYS A 97 8.78 15.98 -2.61
C LYS A 97 8.31 15.11 -1.45
N VAL A 98 8.07 13.81 -1.69
CA VAL A 98 7.71 12.87 -0.62
C VAL A 98 8.80 12.80 0.45
N LYS A 99 10.07 12.69 0.07
CA LYS A 99 11.22 12.71 1.00
C LYS A 99 11.25 13.98 1.85
N GLN A 100 11.10 15.13 1.22
CA GLN A 100 11.09 16.42 1.91
C GLN A 100 9.90 16.52 2.90
N LEU A 101 8.74 16.02 2.50
CA LEU A 101 7.55 16.01 3.33
C LEU A 101 7.65 15.05 4.52
N LEU A 102 8.36 13.93 4.40
CA LEU A 102 8.53 12.96 5.49
C LEU A 102 9.37 13.49 6.65
N SER A 103 10.35 14.36 6.37
CA SER A 103 11.30 14.86 7.39
C SER A 103 12.16 13.77 8.04
N GLY A 104 12.36 12.64 7.36
CA GLY A 104 13.13 11.48 7.79
C GLY A 104 12.68 10.21 7.06
N PRO A 105 13.29 9.05 7.33
CA PRO A 105 12.89 7.81 6.70
C PRO A 105 11.50 7.34 7.18
N ALA A 106 10.79 6.60 6.33
CA ALA A 106 9.47 6.07 6.63
C ALA A 106 9.57 4.77 7.46
N ASP A 107 8.62 4.58 8.35
CA ASP A 107 8.39 3.31 9.07
C ASP A 107 7.65 2.31 8.19
N CYS A 108 6.71 2.81 7.38
CA CYS A 108 5.87 1.98 6.54
C CYS A 108 5.58 2.65 5.19
N VAL A 109 5.65 1.87 4.12
CA VAL A 109 5.15 2.23 2.79
C VAL A 109 3.97 1.34 2.46
N LEU A 110 2.84 1.96 2.15
CA LEU A 110 1.62 1.32 1.67
C LEU A 110 1.46 1.59 0.19
N SER A 111 1.00 0.61 -0.58
CA SER A 111 0.72 0.78 -2.00
C SER A 111 -0.58 0.08 -2.39
N ASP A 112 -1.59 0.86 -2.70
CA ASP A 112 -2.84 0.40 -3.33
C ASP A 112 -2.90 0.81 -4.81
N LEU A 113 -1.72 1.03 -5.43
CA LEU A 113 -1.61 1.37 -6.85
C LEU A 113 -2.31 0.31 -7.72
N ALA A 114 -3.05 0.77 -8.70
CA ALA A 114 -3.68 -0.08 -9.69
C ALA A 114 -3.71 0.61 -11.06
N PRO A 115 -3.40 -0.11 -12.14
CA PRO A 115 -3.53 0.46 -13.47
C PRO A 115 -5.01 0.66 -13.83
N LYS A 116 -5.27 1.59 -14.75
CA LYS A 116 -6.54 1.58 -15.48
C LYS A 116 -6.56 0.34 -16.37
N LEU A 117 -7.44 -0.61 -16.06
CA LEU A 117 -7.54 -1.84 -16.82
C LEU A 117 -8.02 -1.53 -18.25
N SER A 118 -7.28 -2.02 -19.23
CA SER A 118 -7.62 -1.92 -20.67
C SER A 118 -8.55 -3.05 -21.11
N GLY A 119 -8.65 -4.13 -20.33
CA GLY A 119 -9.32 -5.38 -20.66
C GLY A 119 -8.43 -6.33 -21.47
N ILE A 120 -7.21 -5.92 -21.84
CA ILE A 120 -6.20 -6.78 -22.49
C ILE A 120 -5.30 -7.34 -21.38
N ARG A 121 -5.47 -8.64 -21.09
CA ARG A 121 -4.86 -9.30 -19.93
C ARG A 121 -3.35 -9.07 -19.82
N ASP A 122 -2.61 -9.28 -20.91
CA ASP A 122 -1.15 -9.19 -20.88
C ASP A 122 -0.67 -7.75 -20.64
N ALA A 123 -1.32 -6.77 -21.28
CA ALA A 123 -1.01 -5.37 -21.06
C ALA A 123 -1.35 -4.91 -19.63
N ASP A 124 -2.48 -5.36 -19.09
CA ASP A 124 -2.88 -5.03 -17.72
C ASP A 124 -1.94 -5.68 -16.69
N THR A 125 -1.49 -6.91 -16.95
CA THR A 125 -0.51 -7.62 -16.12
C THR A 125 0.84 -6.91 -16.11
N ALA A 126 1.37 -6.53 -17.27
CA ALA A 126 2.63 -5.79 -17.38
C ALA A 126 2.58 -4.46 -16.61
N ARG A 127 1.49 -3.69 -16.76
CA ARG A 127 1.29 -2.45 -16.00
C ARG A 127 1.22 -2.66 -14.50
N CYS A 128 0.55 -3.73 -14.03
CA CYS A 128 0.53 -4.08 -12.61
C CYS A 128 1.94 -4.37 -12.09
N PHE A 129 2.75 -5.09 -12.87
CA PHE A 129 4.12 -5.41 -12.52
C PHE A 129 4.99 -4.15 -12.43
N GLU A 130 4.87 -3.22 -13.38
CA GLU A 130 5.56 -1.92 -13.36
C GLU A 130 5.21 -1.13 -12.10
N LEU A 131 3.93 -1.03 -11.73
CA LEU A 131 3.50 -0.35 -10.50
C LEU A 131 4.04 -1.01 -9.24
N ASN A 132 4.13 -2.34 -9.20
CA ASN A 132 4.74 -3.06 -8.09
C ASN A 132 6.25 -2.75 -7.99
N GLN A 133 6.95 -2.66 -9.11
CA GLN A 133 8.36 -2.27 -9.17
C GLN A 133 8.57 -0.85 -8.64
N ILE A 134 7.72 0.09 -9.05
CA ILE A 134 7.74 1.47 -8.56
C ILE A 134 7.52 1.51 -7.05
N ALA A 135 6.53 0.78 -6.53
CA ALA A 135 6.27 0.72 -5.10
C ALA A 135 7.45 0.13 -4.32
N LEU A 136 8.08 -0.94 -4.85
CA LEU A 136 9.25 -1.55 -4.23
C LEU A 136 10.47 -0.62 -4.25
N SER A 137 10.78 0.01 -5.39
CA SER A 137 11.90 0.95 -5.49
C SER A 137 11.71 2.16 -4.58
N THR A 138 10.48 2.70 -4.52
CA THR A 138 10.14 3.78 -3.60
C THR A 138 10.33 3.37 -2.14
N ALA A 139 9.90 2.16 -1.78
CA ALA A 139 10.09 1.65 -0.42
C ALA A 139 11.58 1.48 -0.06
N VAL A 140 12.39 0.94 -0.98
CA VAL A 140 13.84 0.81 -0.78
C VAL A 140 14.51 2.16 -0.56
N GLU A 141 14.02 3.21 -1.19
CA GLU A 141 14.55 4.57 -1.07
C GLU A 141 14.11 5.28 0.22
N LEU A 142 12.89 5.01 0.69
CA LEU A 142 12.27 5.76 1.77
C LEU A 142 12.28 5.07 3.13
N LEU A 143 12.30 3.74 3.17
CA LEU A 143 12.16 2.99 4.43
C LEU A 143 13.41 3.08 5.30
N ARG A 144 13.19 3.23 6.62
CA ARG A 144 14.25 2.95 7.60
C ARG A 144 14.55 1.44 7.67
N PRO A 145 15.73 1.04 8.14
CA PRO A 145 15.98 -0.36 8.50
C PRO A 145 14.91 -0.89 9.46
N GLY A 146 14.43 -2.09 9.22
CA GLY A 146 13.32 -2.69 9.97
C GLY A 146 11.92 -2.26 9.53
N GLY A 147 11.79 -1.32 8.59
CA GLY A 147 10.52 -0.83 8.07
C GLY A 147 9.71 -1.88 7.30
N THR A 148 8.48 -1.52 6.94
CA THR A 148 7.51 -2.42 6.32
C THR A 148 7.01 -1.89 4.98
N LEU A 149 6.78 -2.81 4.04
CA LEU A 149 6.14 -2.53 2.76
C LEU A 149 4.89 -3.39 2.57
N LEU A 150 3.76 -2.74 2.30
CA LEU A 150 2.53 -3.39 1.89
C LEU A 150 2.21 -3.03 0.44
N ILE A 151 2.09 -4.02 -0.44
CA ILE A 151 1.75 -3.81 -1.86
C ILE A 151 0.52 -4.64 -2.24
N LYS A 152 -0.47 -3.98 -2.86
CA LYS A 152 -1.50 -4.70 -3.61
C LYS A 152 -0.91 -5.20 -4.92
N SER A 153 -1.18 -6.46 -5.25
CA SER A 153 -0.76 -7.10 -6.49
C SER A 153 -1.86 -7.98 -7.08
N PHE A 154 -1.62 -8.49 -8.28
CA PHE A 154 -2.51 -9.41 -8.96
C PHE A 154 -1.74 -10.64 -9.40
N ILE A 155 -2.43 -11.78 -9.52
CA ILE A 155 -1.81 -13.02 -9.98
C ILE A 155 -1.32 -12.84 -11.42
N SER A 156 -0.01 -13.03 -11.63
CA SER A 156 0.69 -12.90 -12.92
C SER A 156 1.83 -13.91 -13.03
N GLU A 157 2.37 -14.07 -14.23
CA GLU A 157 3.55 -14.93 -14.47
C GLU A 157 4.81 -14.38 -13.78
N ASP A 158 4.92 -13.05 -13.65
CA ASP A 158 6.06 -12.35 -13.03
C ASP A 158 6.10 -12.44 -11.50
N LEU A 159 5.09 -13.10 -10.90
CA LEU A 159 4.93 -13.18 -9.45
C LEU A 159 6.15 -13.76 -8.74
N HIS A 160 6.79 -14.77 -9.34
CA HIS A 160 8.00 -15.40 -8.78
C HIS A 160 9.18 -14.42 -8.79
N ALA A 161 9.39 -13.71 -9.90
CA ALA A 161 10.46 -12.71 -10.04
C ALA A 161 10.27 -11.57 -9.03
N PHE A 162 9.04 -11.07 -8.88
CA PHE A 162 8.75 -10.02 -7.90
C PHE A 162 8.92 -10.49 -6.45
N THR A 163 8.47 -11.71 -6.14
CA THR A 163 8.69 -12.30 -4.81
C THR A 163 10.18 -12.41 -4.48
N ALA A 164 11.00 -12.83 -5.45
CA ALA A 164 12.46 -12.90 -5.29
C ALA A 164 13.07 -11.51 -5.09
N ALA A 165 12.58 -10.48 -5.82
CA ALA A 165 13.01 -9.10 -5.64
C ALA A 165 12.70 -8.61 -4.22
N MET A 166 11.50 -8.82 -3.72
CA MET A 166 11.13 -8.45 -2.35
C MET A 166 12.00 -9.16 -1.28
N LYS A 167 12.26 -10.45 -1.46
CA LYS A 167 13.08 -11.24 -0.52
C LYS A 167 14.54 -10.75 -0.42
N ARG A 168 15.05 -10.00 -1.39
CA ARG A 168 16.38 -9.38 -1.32
C ARG A 168 16.41 -8.19 -0.35
N HIS A 169 15.26 -7.58 -0.08
CA HIS A 169 15.15 -6.36 0.70
C HIS A 169 14.42 -6.53 2.03
N PHE A 170 13.68 -7.63 2.23
CA PHE A 170 12.89 -7.84 3.45
C PHE A 170 13.20 -9.18 4.09
N LEU A 171 13.33 -9.18 5.42
CA LEU A 171 13.59 -10.39 6.22
C LEU A 171 12.48 -11.43 6.07
N THR A 172 11.24 -10.98 5.96
CA THR A 172 10.07 -11.83 5.77
C THR A 172 9.16 -11.24 4.70
N VAL A 173 8.70 -12.08 3.78
CA VAL A 173 7.74 -11.70 2.73
C VAL A 173 6.57 -12.65 2.78
N HIS A 174 5.39 -12.12 3.09
CA HIS A 174 4.13 -12.86 3.07
C HIS A 174 3.32 -12.50 1.83
N ARG A 175 2.57 -13.48 1.33
CA ARG A 175 1.49 -13.28 0.36
C ARG A 175 0.18 -13.62 1.06
N THR A 176 -0.78 -12.71 0.98
CA THR A 176 -2.04 -12.85 1.71
C THR A 176 -3.19 -12.23 0.94
N LYS A 177 -4.39 -12.74 1.17
CA LYS A 177 -5.62 -12.21 0.59
C LYS A 177 -6.60 -11.90 1.73
N PRO A 178 -6.93 -10.61 1.97
CA PRO A 178 -7.95 -10.23 2.93
C PRO A 178 -9.33 -10.76 2.53
N GLU A 179 -10.17 -11.10 3.50
CA GLU A 179 -11.57 -11.52 3.26
C GLU A 179 -12.39 -10.40 2.61
N ALA A 180 -12.05 -9.12 2.91
CA ALA A 180 -12.66 -7.96 2.28
C ALA A 180 -12.34 -7.85 0.78
N THR A 181 -11.46 -8.68 0.21
CA THR A 181 -11.22 -8.75 -1.23
C THR A 181 -12.45 -9.36 -1.94
N ARG A 182 -12.79 -8.82 -3.10
CA ARG A 182 -13.93 -9.35 -3.88
C ARG A 182 -13.74 -10.82 -4.20
N GLN A 183 -14.80 -11.59 -4.04
CA GLN A 183 -14.82 -12.98 -4.49
C GLN A 183 -14.57 -13.03 -6.00
N GLY A 184 -13.72 -13.96 -6.45
CA GLY A 184 -13.30 -14.06 -7.85
C GLY A 184 -12.21 -13.07 -8.31
N SER A 185 -11.83 -12.08 -7.50
CA SER A 185 -10.70 -11.21 -7.82
C SER A 185 -9.36 -11.94 -7.70
N SER A 186 -8.46 -11.71 -8.66
CA SER A 186 -7.07 -12.15 -8.61
C SER A 186 -6.18 -11.29 -7.71
N GLU A 187 -6.75 -10.27 -7.04
CA GLU A 187 -6.05 -9.37 -6.13
C GLU A 187 -5.58 -10.10 -4.87
N PHE A 188 -4.37 -9.81 -4.46
CA PHE A 188 -3.77 -10.21 -3.18
C PHE A 188 -2.76 -9.15 -2.73
N TYR A 189 -2.12 -9.36 -1.58
CA TYR A 189 -1.17 -8.43 -1.00
C TYR A 189 0.16 -9.10 -0.70
N PHE A 190 1.26 -8.38 -0.99
CA PHE A 190 2.57 -8.66 -0.41
C PHE A 190 2.74 -7.84 0.86
N VAL A 191 3.26 -8.48 1.91
CA VAL A 191 3.69 -7.83 3.15
C VAL A 191 5.17 -8.15 3.34
N GLY A 192 6.03 -7.16 3.12
CA GLY A 192 7.47 -7.24 3.38
C GLY A 192 7.76 -6.64 4.75
N LEU A 193 8.25 -7.44 5.66
CA LEU A 193 8.60 -7.05 7.04
C LEU A 193 10.11 -7.03 7.23
N GLY A 194 10.61 -6.05 7.97
CA GLY A 194 12.01 -5.94 8.32
C GLY A 194 12.87 -5.57 7.11
N TYR A 195 12.66 -4.38 6.56
CA TYR A 195 13.49 -3.86 5.48
C TYR A 195 14.97 -3.85 5.86
N SER A 196 15.83 -4.34 4.96
CA SER A 196 17.29 -4.31 5.09
C SER A 196 17.90 -3.54 3.91
N PRO A 197 18.70 -2.49 4.15
CA PRO A 197 19.40 -1.76 3.09
C PRO A 197 20.48 -2.61 2.41
N SER A 198 20.98 -3.63 3.10
CA SER A 198 21.87 -4.64 2.52
C SER A 198 21.06 -5.86 2.08
N PRO A 199 21.48 -6.54 0.97
CA PRO A 199 20.75 -7.72 0.52
C PRO A 199 20.62 -8.76 1.63
N VAL A 200 19.40 -9.25 1.85
CA VAL A 200 19.13 -10.33 2.79
C VAL A 200 19.70 -11.63 2.21
N PRO A 201 20.57 -12.36 2.91
CA PRO A 201 21.07 -13.64 2.44
C PRO A 201 19.94 -14.62 2.13
N ALA A 202 20.06 -15.35 1.02
CA ALA A 202 19.11 -16.41 0.72
C ALA A 202 19.12 -17.41 1.88
N ARG A 203 17.96 -17.64 2.51
CA ARG A 203 17.83 -18.73 3.49
C ARG A 203 17.90 -20.05 2.73
N SER A 204 18.93 -20.83 3.04
CA SER A 204 19.10 -22.23 2.59
C SER A 204 17.90 -23.09 2.99
#